data_5a1ee56816393101c1e16708bc463db4
#
_entry.id   5a1ee56816393101c1e16708bc463db4
#
_cell.length_a   1.000
_cell.length_b   1.000
_cell.length_c   1.000
_cell.angle_alpha   90.00
_cell.angle_beta   90.00
_cell.angle_gamma   90.00
#
_symmetry.space_group_name_H-M   'P 1'
#
loop_
_entity.id
_entity.type
_entity.pdbx_description
1 polymer ?
#
loop_
_entity_poly.entity_id
_entity_poly.type
_entity_poly.pdbx_seq_one_letter_code
_entity_poly.pdbx_strand_id
1 'polypeptide(L)'
;MTPLTYEQAGVDYDKIDPLKVAAQRAAAQTASQLAQHGFSEVQASRGESAYVVDVGPFYLASIVECLGSKALVADAMARLTGKNHYAAIAQDTIAMAVNDLITVGATPLVVQAYWAAGGSDWFGNAERSLALVEGWKRACEVCGVAWGGGETPALAGIVEAGRIDLAASCTGIVNPKQRLSVGDALGDGGEIAVVAVGIA
;
A
#
# COMPACT_ATOMS: atom_id res chain seq x y z
N MET A 1 -26.68 -20.63 -5.14
CA MET A 1 -25.48 -20.49 -4.30
C MET A 1 -25.69 -19.27 -3.42
N THR A 2 -25.57 -19.41 -2.11
CA THR A 2 -25.62 -18.27 -1.20
C THR A 2 -24.40 -17.39 -1.47
N PRO A 3 -24.54 -16.06 -1.61
CA PRO A 3 -23.40 -15.18 -1.81
C PRO A 3 -22.42 -15.31 -0.64
N LEU A 4 -21.12 -15.40 -0.92
CA LEU A 4 -20.08 -15.38 0.10
C LEU A 4 -20.05 -13.99 0.74
N THR A 5 -20.09 -13.91 2.07
CA THR A 5 -19.96 -12.65 2.81
C THR A 5 -18.51 -12.40 3.18
N TYR A 6 -18.16 -11.14 3.50
CA TYR A 6 -16.82 -10.78 4.01
C TYR A 6 -16.48 -11.55 5.29
N GLU A 7 -17.44 -11.69 6.21
CA GLU A 7 -17.25 -12.43 7.46
C GLU A 7 -16.89 -13.90 7.19
N GLN A 8 -17.60 -14.56 6.25
CA GLN A 8 -17.30 -15.95 5.84
C GLN A 8 -15.92 -16.09 5.18
N ALA A 9 -15.41 -14.99 4.59
CA ALA A 9 -14.05 -14.91 4.05
C ALA A 9 -13.00 -14.55 5.11
N GLY A 10 -13.38 -14.40 6.37
CA GLY A 10 -12.47 -14.07 7.48
C GLY A 10 -12.33 -12.58 7.76
N VAL A 11 -13.10 -11.72 7.10
CA VAL A 11 -13.06 -10.26 7.31
C VAL A 11 -14.33 -9.83 8.06
N ASP A 12 -14.19 -9.62 9.35
CA ASP A 12 -15.27 -9.20 10.25
C ASP A 12 -15.01 -7.74 10.70
N TYR A 13 -15.72 -6.80 10.07
CA TYR A 13 -15.55 -5.38 10.36
C TYR A 13 -16.00 -4.99 11.76
N ASP A 14 -16.98 -5.67 12.35
CA ASP A 14 -17.43 -5.40 13.72
C ASP A 14 -16.31 -5.67 14.74
N LYS A 15 -15.38 -6.57 14.40
CA LYS A 15 -14.18 -6.84 15.23
C LYS A 15 -13.01 -5.94 14.90
N ILE A 16 -12.84 -5.57 13.62
CA ILE A 16 -11.66 -4.83 13.16
C ILE A 16 -11.81 -3.32 13.42
N ASP A 17 -12.98 -2.74 13.14
CA ASP A 17 -13.18 -1.30 13.17
C ASP A 17 -13.02 -0.67 14.57
N PRO A 18 -13.44 -1.30 15.68
CA PRO A 18 -13.15 -0.75 17.01
C PRO A 18 -11.66 -0.57 17.29
N LEU A 19 -10.83 -1.52 16.82
CA LEU A 19 -9.37 -1.42 16.95
C LEU A 19 -8.81 -0.30 16.07
N LYS A 20 -9.29 -0.15 14.84
CA LYS A 20 -8.86 0.94 13.94
C LYS A 20 -9.18 2.31 14.54
N VAL A 21 -10.37 2.48 15.09
CA VAL A 21 -10.80 3.75 15.75
C VAL A 21 -9.91 4.03 16.97
N ALA A 22 -9.63 3.03 17.80
CA ALA A 22 -8.76 3.19 18.95
C ALA A 22 -7.33 3.55 18.53
N ALA A 23 -6.80 2.88 17.48
CA ALA A 23 -5.48 3.16 16.93
C ALA A 23 -5.36 4.58 16.36
N GLN A 24 -6.37 5.05 15.62
CA GLN A 24 -6.40 6.42 15.09
C GLN A 24 -6.39 7.46 16.22
N ARG A 25 -7.16 7.25 17.29
CA ARG A 25 -7.17 8.15 18.46
C ARG A 25 -5.81 8.19 19.16
N ALA A 26 -5.17 7.04 19.34
CA ALA A 26 -3.84 6.96 19.93
C ALA A 26 -2.79 7.62 19.03
N ALA A 27 -2.82 7.35 17.73
CA ALA A 27 -1.91 7.93 16.76
C ALA A 27 -2.03 9.48 16.71
N ALA A 28 -3.23 10.03 16.81
CA ALA A 28 -3.44 11.48 16.84
C ALA A 28 -2.72 12.16 18.04
N GLN A 29 -2.61 11.49 19.18
CA GLN A 29 -1.89 12.01 20.34
C GLN A 29 -0.37 12.10 20.11
N THR A 30 0.17 11.34 19.18
CA THR A 30 1.61 11.36 18.85
C THR A 30 1.98 12.46 17.86
N ALA A 31 1.03 13.10 17.21
CA ALA A 31 1.30 14.13 16.18
C ALA A 31 2.10 15.32 16.73
N SER A 32 1.96 15.65 18.04
CA SER A 32 2.73 16.70 18.71
C SER A 32 4.24 16.48 18.65
N GLN A 33 4.71 15.24 18.44
CA GLN A 33 6.15 14.94 18.31
C GLN A 33 6.78 15.61 17.09
N LEU A 34 6.01 15.90 16.05
CA LEU A 34 6.48 16.59 14.86
C LEU A 34 6.99 18.01 15.16
N ALA A 35 6.40 18.66 16.15
CA ALA A 35 6.77 20.03 16.54
C ALA A 35 8.22 20.19 16.99
N GLN A 36 8.85 19.13 17.52
CA GLN A 36 10.27 19.12 17.90
C GLN A 36 11.19 19.35 16.69
N HIS A 37 10.69 19.07 15.48
CA HIS A 37 11.42 19.23 14.22
C HIS A 37 10.94 20.45 13.42
N GLY A 38 10.05 21.27 13.99
CA GLY A 38 9.42 22.40 13.28
C GLY A 38 8.37 21.96 12.25
N PHE A 39 7.90 20.74 12.32
CA PHE A 39 6.89 20.15 11.44
C PHE A 39 5.53 20.07 12.12
N SER A 40 4.48 19.90 11.34
CA SER A 40 3.13 19.69 11.85
C SER A 40 2.36 18.68 11.01
N GLU A 41 1.37 18.05 11.63
CA GLU A 41 0.42 17.22 10.92
C GLU A 41 -0.50 18.07 10.05
N VAL A 42 -0.83 17.60 8.86
CA VAL A 42 -1.98 18.08 8.09
C VAL A 42 -3.20 17.28 8.55
N GLN A 43 -3.91 17.80 9.55
CA GLN A 43 -4.99 17.07 10.24
C GLN A 43 -6.07 16.54 9.28
N ALA A 44 -6.38 17.27 8.21
CA ALA A 44 -7.33 16.85 7.18
C ALA A 44 -6.93 15.56 6.46
N SER A 45 -5.67 15.15 6.52
CA SER A 45 -5.21 13.89 5.92
C SER A 45 -5.51 12.64 6.79
N ARG A 46 -5.98 12.83 8.02
CA ARG A 46 -6.37 11.66 8.84
C ARG A 46 -7.68 11.06 8.34
N GLY A 47 -7.61 9.81 7.95
CA GLY A 47 -8.71 9.10 7.32
C GLY A 47 -8.64 9.07 5.80
N GLU A 48 -7.74 9.85 5.19
CA GLU A 48 -7.38 9.69 3.78
C GLU A 48 -6.48 8.48 3.56
N SER A 49 -6.24 8.11 2.30
CA SER A 49 -5.41 6.97 1.93
C SER A 49 -3.95 7.14 2.32
N ALA A 50 -3.44 8.38 2.41
CA ALA A 50 -2.08 8.67 2.84
C ALA A 50 -2.04 9.73 3.94
N TYR A 51 -1.13 9.57 4.88
CA TYR A 51 -0.87 10.54 5.95
C TYR A 51 0.07 11.64 5.47
N VAL A 52 -0.24 12.90 5.81
CA VAL A 52 0.48 14.07 5.31
C VAL A 52 1.04 14.91 6.45
N VAL A 53 2.30 15.31 6.30
CA VAL A 53 3.06 16.16 7.24
C VAL A 53 3.47 17.45 6.55
N ASP A 54 3.25 18.60 7.19
CA ASP A 54 3.80 19.89 6.78
C ASP A 54 5.26 20.00 7.24
N VAL A 55 6.17 20.05 6.27
CA VAL A 55 7.62 20.20 6.52
C VAL A 55 8.12 21.62 6.17
N GLY A 56 7.21 22.58 6.00
CA GLY A 56 7.49 23.97 5.66
C GLY A 56 7.36 24.23 4.15
N PRO A 57 8.35 23.92 3.30
CA PRO A 57 8.28 24.24 1.87
C PRO A 57 7.23 23.46 1.08
N PHE A 58 6.95 22.23 1.48
CA PHE A 58 6.02 21.30 0.84
C PHE A 58 5.38 20.39 1.89
N TYR A 59 4.47 19.55 1.48
CA TYR A 59 3.98 18.45 2.32
C TYR A 59 4.68 17.15 1.97
N LEU A 60 5.01 16.36 2.99
CA LEU A 60 5.47 14.99 2.87
C LEU A 60 4.28 14.06 3.07
N ALA A 61 4.04 13.18 2.12
CA ALA A 61 2.99 12.15 2.21
C ALA A 61 3.60 10.76 2.34
N SER A 62 2.97 9.88 3.09
CA SER A 62 3.42 8.50 3.26
C SER A 62 2.26 7.53 3.47
N ILE A 63 2.46 6.29 3.00
CA ILE A 63 1.53 5.17 3.11
C ILE A 63 2.28 3.84 3.24
N VAL A 64 1.63 2.86 3.83
CA VAL A 64 1.99 1.44 3.81
C VAL A 64 0.78 0.65 3.33
N GLU A 65 0.98 -0.17 2.30
CA GLU A 65 -0.04 -1.06 1.74
C GLU A 65 0.47 -2.48 1.61
N CYS A 66 -0.43 -3.46 1.78
CA CYS A 66 -0.13 -4.88 1.58
C CYS A 66 -0.95 -5.47 0.42
N LEU A 67 -0.33 -6.41 -0.31
CA LEU A 67 -0.97 -7.05 -1.46
C LEU A 67 -2.10 -8.00 -1.05
N GLY A 68 -1.96 -8.67 0.11
CA GLY A 68 -2.92 -9.65 0.59
C GLY A 68 -3.01 -10.90 -0.29
N SER A 69 -4.23 -11.37 -0.54
CA SER A 69 -4.50 -12.69 -1.15
C SER A 69 -4.12 -12.83 -2.63
N LYS A 70 -3.75 -11.78 -3.35
CA LYS A 70 -3.36 -11.88 -4.77
C LYS A 70 -2.15 -12.80 -5.00
N ALA A 71 -1.21 -12.89 -4.04
CA ALA A 71 -0.11 -13.84 -4.12
C ALA A 71 -0.60 -15.30 -4.20
N LEU A 72 -1.69 -15.64 -3.51
CA LEU A 72 -2.31 -16.97 -3.58
C LEU A 72 -2.91 -17.26 -4.96
N VAL A 73 -3.48 -16.23 -5.61
CA VAL A 73 -3.99 -16.35 -6.99
C VAL A 73 -2.85 -16.61 -7.96
N ALA A 74 -1.72 -15.89 -7.82
CA ALA A 74 -0.53 -16.11 -8.64
C ALA A 74 0.01 -17.54 -8.49
N ASP A 75 0.07 -18.04 -7.26
CA ASP A 75 0.49 -19.42 -6.98
C ASP A 75 -0.48 -20.45 -7.58
N ALA A 76 -1.80 -20.21 -7.49
CA ALA A 76 -2.80 -21.10 -8.08
C ALA A 76 -2.68 -21.11 -9.62
N MET A 77 -2.53 -19.94 -10.23
CA MET A 77 -2.34 -19.83 -11.69
C MET A 77 -1.03 -20.47 -12.15
N ALA A 78 0.05 -20.34 -11.37
CA ALA A 78 1.32 -20.99 -11.69
C ALA A 78 1.16 -22.53 -11.72
N ARG A 79 0.42 -23.10 -10.76
CA ARG A 79 0.12 -24.55 -10.76
C ARG A 79 -0.70 -25.01 -11.95
N LEU A 80 -1.64 -24.18 -12.41
CA LEU A 80 -2.52 -24.50 -13.53
C LEU A 80 -1.85 -24.33 -14.89
N THR A 81 -1.02 -23.31 -15.04
CA THR A 81 -0.47 -22.90 -16.34
C THR A 81 1.00 -23.23 -16.53
N GLY A 82 1.72 -23.57 -15.47
CA GLY A 82 3.18 -23.71 -15.46
C GLY A 82 3.92 -22.39 -15.62
N LYS A 83 3.23 -21.24 -15.55
CA LYS A 83 3.84 -19.92 -15.75
C LYS A 83 4.02 -19.18 -14.43
N ASN A 84 5.15 -18.50 -14.29
CA ASN A 84 5.41 -17.60 -13.18
C ASN A 84 4.66 -16.26 -13.36
N HIS A 85 4.00 -15.77 -12.31
CA HIS A 85 3.23 -14.52 -12.32
C HIS A 85 3.76 -13.46 -11.35
N TYR A 86 4.93 -13.69 -10.72
CA TYR A 86 5.43 -12.78 -9.69
C TYR A 86 5.90 -11.41 -10.21
N ALA A 87 6.23 -11.29 -11.50
CA ALA A 87 6.47 -9.98 -12.09
C ALA A 87 5.18 -9.10 -12.12
N ALA A 88 4.02 -9.70 -12.40
CA ALA A 88 2.74 -9.00 -12.35
C ALA A 88 2.33 -8.68 -10.90
N ILE A 89 2.57 -9.60 -9.97
CA ILE A 89 2.31 -9.42 -8.53
C ILE A 89 3.14 -8.26 -7.96
N ALA A 90 4.40 -8.10 -8.40
CA ALA A 90 5.23 -6.95 -8.04
C ALA A 90 4.61 -5.63 -8.48
N GLN A 91 4.11 -5.57 -9.71
CA GLN A 91 3.42 -4.39 -10.24
C GLN A 91 2.16 -4.08 -9.43
N ASP A 92 1.35 -5.09 -9.11
CA ASP A 92 0.14 -4.92 -8.32
C ASP A 92 0.45 -4.35 -6.92
N THR A 93 1.52 -4.85 -6.27
CA THR A 93 1.93 -4.39 -4.95
C THR A 93 2.33 -2.90 -4.96
N ILE A 94 3.13 -2.51 -5.94
CA ILE A 94 3.55 -1.10 -6.09
C ILE A 94 2.36 -0.23 -6.46
N ALA A 95 1.49 -0.70 -7.35
CA ALA A 95 0.31 0.06 -7.76
C ALA A 95 -0.62 0.37 -6.58
N MET A 96 -0.79 -0.54 -5.62
CA MET A 96 -1.60 -0.26 -4.42
C MET A 96 -1.03 0.92 -3.62
N ALA A 97 0.27 0.87 -3.28
CA ALA A 97 0.91 1.92 -2.50
C ALA A 97 0.98 3.27 -3.25
N VAL A 98 1.25 3.24 -4.55
CA VAL A 98 1.32 4.46 -5.38
C VAL A 98 -0.07 5.06 -5.57
N ASN A 99 -1.09 4.24 -5.86
CA ASN A 99 -2.46 4.72 -6.05
C ASN A 99 -3.00 5.39 -4.78
N ASP A 100 -2.76 4.82 -3.61
CA ASP A 100 -3.17 5.42 -2.35
C ASP A 100 -2.44 6.75 -2.08
N LEU A 101 -1.15 6.81 -2.41
CA LEU A 101 -0.38 8.04 -2.22
C LEU A 101 -0.85 9.19 -3.12
N ILE A 102 -1.16 8.91 -4.39
CA ILE A 102 -1.55 9.97 -5.34
C ILE A 102 -2.94 10.55 -5.07
N THR A 103 -3.80 9.85 -4.33
CA THR A 103 -5.14 10.36 -3.98
C THR A 103 -5.08 11.66 -3.20
N VAL A 104 -4.06 11.84 -2.35
CA VAL A 104 -3.85 13.10 -1.61
C VAL A 104 -3.11 14.17 -2.43
N GLY A 105 -2.95 13.98 -3.75
CA GLY A 105 -2.26 14.92 -4.63
C GLY A 105 -0.74 14.84 -4.59
N ALA A 106 -0.18 13.80 -3.95
CA ALA A 106 1.26 13.62 -3.84
C ALA A 106 1.88 13.09 -5.14
N THR A 107 3.10 13.52 -5.42
CA THR A 107 3.98 12.92 -6.40
C THR A 107 4.84 11.87 -5.69
N PRO A 108 4.75 10.58 -6.06
CA PRO A 108 5.56 9.54 -5.46
C PRO A 108 7.05 9.76 -5.69
N LEU A 109 7.89 9.45 -4.71
CA LEU A 109 9.36 9.59 -4.80
C LEU A 109 10.07 8.26 -4.58
N VAL A 110 9.70 7.55 -3.52
CA VAL A 110 10.40 6.33 -3.12
C VAL A 110 9.43 5.27 -2.63
N VAL A 111 9.70 4.02 -3.02
CA VAL A 111 9.01 2.82 -2.53
C VAL A 111 10.01 1.96 -1.79
N GLN A 112 9.58 1.36 -0.68
CA GLN A 112 10.31 0.31 0.03
C GLN A 112 9.50 -0.98 0.02
N ALA A 113 10.21 -2.10 -0.05
CA ALA A 113 9.62 -3.43 -0.14
C ALA A 113 9.55 -4.12 1.23
N TYR A 114 8.52 -4.92 1.45
CA TYR A 114 8.46 -5.91 2.51
C TYR A 114 8.02 -7.24 1.88
N TRP A 115 8.92 -8.24 1.90
CA TRP A 115 8.74 -9.55 1.29
C TRP A 115 8.91 -10.64 2.35
N ALA A 116 7.84 -10.97 3.06
CA ALA A 116 7.87 -11.93 4.16
C ALA A 116 7.47 -13.33 3.67
N ALA A 117 8.41 -14.26 3.64
CA ALA A 117 8.14 -15.64 3.23
C ALA A 117 8.01 -16.59 4.43
N GLY A 118 7.24 -17.66 4.27
CA GLY A 118 7.06 -18.72 5.27
C GLY A 118 8.29 -19.60 5.50
N GLY A 119 9.41 -19.29 4.84
CA GLY A 119 10.70 -19.93 4.98
C GLY A 119 11.68 -19.50 3.89
N SER A 120 12.97 -19.65 4.12
CA SER A 120 14.04 -19.27 3.17
C SER A 120 13.94 -20.00 1.83
N ASP A 121 13.38 -21.20 1.80
CA ASP A 121 13.19 -21.99 0.58
C ASP A 121 12.31 -21.29 -0.46
N TRP A 122 11.43 -20.37 -0.01
CA TRP A 122 10.66 -19.56 -0.94
C TRP A 122 11.57 -18.74 -1.85
N PHE A 123 12.59 -18.11 -1.28
CA PHE A 123 13.57 -17.29 -2.00
C PHE A 123 14.56 -18.13 -2.80
N GLY A 124 14.73 -19.41 -2.45
CA GLY A 124 15.61 -20.35 -3.16
C GLY A 124 15.12 -20.72 -4.58
N ASN A 125 13.87 -20.48 -4.93
CA ASN A 125 13.38 -20.61 -6.30
C ASN A 125 13.81 -19.39 -7.12
N ALA A 126 14.93 -19.52 -7.83
CA ALA A 126 15.55 -18.42 -8.57
C ALA A 126 14.62 -17.79 -9.63
N GLU A 127 13.87 -18.61 -10.38
CA GLU A 127 12.94 -18.10 -11.41
C GLU A 127 11.88 -17.19 -10.80
N ARG A 128 11.25 -17.63 -9.70
CA ARG A 128 10.21 -16.87 -9.01
C ARG A 128 10.76 -15.61 -8.36
N SER A 129 11.87 -15.73 -7.67
CA SER A 129 12.48 -14.61 -6.94
C SER A 129 13.00 -13.55 -7.89
N LEU A 130 13.66 -13.93 -9.00
CA LEU A 130 14.10 -12.98 -10.01
C LEU A 130 12.94 -12.32 -10.73
N ALA A 131 11.86 -13.04 -11.01
CA ALA A 131 10.64 -12.43 -11.58
C ALA A 131 10.03 -11.38 -10.65
N LEU A 132 10.01 -11.61 -9.33
CA LEU A 132 9.57 -10.62 -8.34
C LEU A 132 10.49 -9.38 -8.37
N VAL A 133 11.80 -9.56 -8.34
CA VAL A 133 12.80 -8.48 -8.36
C VAL A 133 12.68 -7.63 -9.62
N GLU A 134 12.70 -8.26 -10.79
CA GLU A 134 12.61 -7.54 -12.08
C GLU A 134 11.26 -6.87 -12.28
N GLY A 135 10.17 -7.51 -11.84
CA GLY A 135 8.84 -6.93 -11.85
C GLY A 135 8.75 -5.69 -10.96
N TRP A 136 9.35 -5.75 -9.77
CA TRP A 136 9.40 -4.62 -8.83
C TRP A 136 10.17 -3.44 -9.41
N LYS A 137 11.38 -3.70 -9.92
CA LYS A 137 12.19 -2.69 -10.61
C LYS A 137 11.41 -2.03 -11.74
N ARG A 138 10.81 -2.83 -12.63
CA ARG A 138 10.04 -2.32 -13.76
C ARG A 138 8.83 -1.48 -13.32
N ALA A 139 8.12 -1.90 -12.30
CA ALA A 139 6.98 -1.15 -11.78
C ALA A 139 7.43 0.20 -11.19
N CYS A 140 8.56 0.24 -10.48
CA CYS A 140 9.15 1.50 -10.01
C CYS A 140 9.53 2.42 -11.19
N GLU A 141 10.14 1.88 -12.25
CA GLU A 141 10.50 2.63 -13.46
C GLU A 141 9.26 3.23 -14.14
N VAL A 142 8.17 2.46 -14.28
CA VAL A 142 6.90 2.92 -14.86
C VAL A 142 6.27 4.03 -14.03
N CYS A 143 6.32 3.92 -12.70
CA CYS A 143 5.79 4.93 -11.79
C CYS A 143 6.72 6.15 -11.60
N GLY A 144 7.94 6.10 -12.11
CA GLY A 144 8.94 7.16 -11.91
C GLY A 144 9.40 7.30 -10.46
N VAL A 145 9.44 6.20 -9.69
CA VAL A 145 9.83 6.17 -8.29
C VAL A 145 11.14 5.43 -8.08
N ALA A 146 11.91 5.84 -7.09
CA ALA A 146 13.08 5.08 -6.67
C ALA A 146 12.68 3.87 -5.81
N TRP A 147 13.35 2.74 -5.99
CA TRP A 147 13.29 1.64 -5.04
C TRP A 147 14.37 1.83 -3.97
N GLY A 148 13.96 2.19 -2.75
CA GLY A 148 14.88 2.56 -1.66
C GLY A 148 15.44 1.38 -0.88
N GLY A 149 14.99 0.15 -1.16
CA GLY A 149 15.36 -1.06 -0.41
C GLY A 149 14.16 -1.74 0.22
N GLY A 150 14.35 -2.43 1.35
CA GLY A 150 13.26 -3.11 2.05
C GLY A 150 13.75 -4.22 2.98
N GLU A 151 12.82 -5.06 3.39
CA GLU A 151 13.03 -6.23 4.25
C GLU A 151 12.56 -7.51 3.57
N THR A 152 13.31 -8.60 3.77
CA THR A 152 13.02 -9.94 3.21
C THR A 152 13.06 -11.02 4.30
N PRO A 153 12.19 -10.95 5.32
CA PRO A 153 12.23 -11.90 6.42
C PRO A 153 11.71 -13.28 6.02
N ALA A 154 12.36 -14.32 6.58
CA ALA A 154 11.84 -15.68 6.57
C ALA A 154 11.11 -15.94 7.90
N LEU A 155 9.78 -16.00 7.86
CA LEU A 155 8.89 -16.01 9.03
C LEU A 155 8.16 -17.35 9.17
N ALA A 156 8.92 -18.43 9.40
CA ALA A 156 8.34 -19.74 9.64
C ALA A 156 7.39 -19.72 10.85
N GLY A 157 6.19 -20.25 10.67
CA GLY A 157 5.16 -20.29 11.71
C GLY A 157 4.34 -18.99 11.87
N ILE A 158 4.73 -17.90 11.20
CA ILE A 158 3.95 -16.66 11.10
C ILE A 158 3.31 -16.58 9.70
N VAL A 159 4.11 -16.78 8.67
CA VAL A 159 3.64 -16.95 7.30
C VAL A 159 3.60 -18.44 6.97
N GLU A 160 2.55 -18.89 6.29
CA GLU A 160 2.39 -20.30 5.88
C GLU A 160 3.57 -20.75 5.00
N ALA A 161 4.02 -21.98 5.22
CA ALA A 161 5.12 -22.55 4.45
C ALA A 161 4.84 -22.52 2.95
N GLY A 162 5.83 -22.08 2.16
CA GLY A 162 5.71 -21.96 0.71
C GLY A 162 4.91 -20.74 0.22
N ARG A 163 4.44 -19.87 1.14
CA ARG A 163 3.75 -18.61 0.84
C ARG A 163 4.65 -17.41 1.05
N ILE A 164 4.22 -16.28 0.52
CA ILE A 164 4.82 -14.97 0.74
C ILE A 164 3.72 -13.94 1.00
N ASP A 165 3.97 -13.05 1.95
CA ASP A 165 3.23 -11.81 2.14
C ASP A 165 4.06 -10.65 1.58
N LEU A 166 3.42 -9.78 0.81
CA LEU A 166 4.05 -8.67 0.12
C LEU A 166 3.40 -7.36 0.54
N ALA A 167 4.23 -6.39 0.89
CA ALA A 167 3.79 -5.03 1.17
C ALA A 167 4.77 -4.01 0.58
N ALA A 168 4.31 -2.78 0.46
CA ALA A 168 5.11 -1.64 0.06
C ALA A 168 4.78 -0.43 0.93
N SER A 169 5.79 0.33 1.33
CA SER A 169 5.58 1.71 1.74
C SER A 169 5.91 2.64 0.58
N CYS A 170 5.14 3.71 0.44
CA CYS A 170 5.43 4.75 -0.53
C CYS A 170 5.50 6.11 0.16
N THR A 171 6.53 6.89 -0.18
CA THR A 171 6.70 8.25 0.30
C THR A 171 6.77 9.19 -0.90
N GLY A 172 6.12 10.34 -0.80
CA GLY A 172 6.09 11.34 -1.84
C GLY A 172 5.88 12.74 -1.29
N ILE A 173 5.77 13.72 -2.18
CA ILE A 173 5.58 15.11 -1.84
C ILE A 173 4.35 15.70 -2.51
N VAL A 174 3.65 16.59 -1.79
CA VAL A 174 2.65 17.49 -2.37
C VAL A 174 3.32 18.85 -2.55
N ASN A 175 3.66 19.17 -3.78
CA ASN A 175 4.30 20.41 -4.17
C ASN A 175 3.76 20.88 -5.54
N PRO A 176 3.17 22.09 -5.65
CA PRO A 176 2.91 23.04 -4.54
C PRO A 176 1.83 22.50 -3.56
N LYS A 177 1.80 23.05 -2.36
CA LYS A 177 0.86 22.60 -1.29
C LYS A 177 -0.61 22.65 -1.69
N GLN A 178 -0.98 23.52 -2.64
CA GLN A 178 -2.34 23.64 -3.21
C GLN A 178 -2.81 22.41 -3.98
N ARG A 179 -1.90 21.48 -4.30
CA ARG A 179 -2.25 20.19 -4.90
C ARG A 179 -2.81 19.19 -3.90
N LEU A 180 -2.76 19.50 -2.59
CA LEU A 180 -3.35 18.63 -1.58
C LEU A 180 -4.83 18.36 -1.93
N SER A 181 -5.19 17.09 -2.01
CA SER A 181 -6.54 16.62 -2.22
C SER A 181 -6.98 15.85 -0.97
N VAL A 182 -8.00 16.36 -0.32
CA VAL A 182 -8.68 15.72 0.83
C VAL A 182 -10.18 15.83 0.60
N GLY A 183 -10.97 15.01 1.25
CA GLY A 183 -12.41 14.88 0.97
C GLY A 183 -13.27 16.14 1.19
N ASP A 184 -12.73 17.18 1.79
CA ASP A 184 -13.41 18.44 2.09
C ASP A 184 -13.83 19.26 0.85
N ALA A 185 -13.23 19.00 -0.32
CA ALA A 185 -13.63 19.63 -1.58
C ALA A 185 -15.00 19.17 -2.11
N LEU A 186 -15.59 18.13 -1.55
CA LEU A 186 -16.94 17.64 -1.85
C LEU A 186 -18.02 18.47 -1.12
N GLY A 187 -17.81 19.79 -1.03
CA GLY A 187 -18.63 20.71 -0.26
C GLY A 187 -20.11 20.78 -0.66
N ASP A 188 -20.88 21.42 0.21
CA ASP A 188 -22.34 21.52 0.19
C ASP A 188 -22.91 22.04 -1.13
N GLY A 189 -23.57 21.17 -1.90
CA GLY A 189 -24.55 21.58 -2.91
C GLY A 189 -24.11 21.59 -4.38
N GLY A 190 -23.02 20.93 -4.75
CA GLY A 190 -22.66 20.67 -6.15
C GLY A 190 -23.20 19.34 -6.68
N GLU A 191 -23.42 19.21 -7.98
CA GLU A 191 -23.62 17.90 -8.62
C GLU A 191 -22.31 17.12 -8.58
N ILE A 192 -22.36 15.92 -7.99
CA ILE A 192 -21.23 15.00 -7.92
C ILE A 192 -21.40 13.93 -9.00
N ALA A 193 -20.41 13.78 -9.87
CA ALA A 193 -20.33 12.66 -10.80
C ALA A 193 -19.30 11.64 -10.31
N VAL A 194 -19.70 10.37 -10.23
CA VAL A 194 -18.78 9.26 -10.02
C VAL A 194 -18.36 8.71 -11.37
N VAL A 195 -17.07 8.78 -11.67
CA VAL A 195 -16.48 8.30 -12.91
C VAL A 195 -15.60 7.09 -12.62
N ALA A 196 -15.93 5.95 -13.22
CA ALA A 196 -15.06 4.77 -13.21
C ALA A 196 -14.25 4.73 -14.52
N VAL A 197 -12.94 4.54 -14.38
CA VAL A 197 -12.01 4.35 -15.50
C VAL A 197 -11.39 2.97 -15.39
N GLY A 198 -11.49 2.18 -16.45
CA GLY A 198 -10.95 0.83 -16.46
C GLY A 198 -11.08 0.18 -17.85
N ILE A 199 -10.52 -1.03 -17.95
CA ILE A 199 -10.71 -1.91 -19.10
C ILE A 199 -11.88 -2.84 -18.76
N ALA A 200 -12.91 -2.84 -19.61
CA ALA A 200 -14.05 -3.75 -19.50
C ALA A 200 -13.69 -5.15 -20.00
#